data_519a3193138e3ff406290321be02947b
#
_entry.id   519a3193138e3ff406290321be02947b
#
_cell.length_a   1.000
_cell.length_b   1.000
_cell.length_c   1.000
_cell.angle_alpha   90.00
_cell.angle_beta   90.00
_cell.angle_gamma   90.00
#
_symmetry.space_group_name_H-M   'P 1'
#
loop_
_entity.id
_entity.type
_entity.pdbx_description
1 polymer ?
#
loop_
_entity_poly.entity_id
_entity_poly.type
_entity_poly.pdbx_seq_one_letter_code
_entity_poly.pdbx_strand_id
1 'polypeptide(L)' 'MEIEVTCYFCYETFEVYLDLIEGSDTVIIDCDVCCNPNLIRYQISNNSISVIDIN' A
#
# COMPACT_ATOMS: atom_id res chain seq x y z
N MET A 1 8.65 -3.21 6.98
CA MET A 1 7.31 -3.18 7.61
C MET A 1 6.29 -3.78 6.68
N GLU A 2 5.39 -4.57 7.21
CA GLU A 2 4.37 -5.26 6.44
C GLU A 2 3.01 -4.65 6.72
N ILE A 3 2.25 -4.37 5.67
CA ILE A 3 0.89 -3.84 5.80
C ILE A 3 -0.06 -4.63 4.92
N GLU A 4 -1.33 -4.66 5.31
CA GLU A 4 -2.38 -5.24 4.49
C GLU A 4 -3.04 -4.15 3.67
N VAL A 5 -3.21 -4.40 2.38
CA VAL A 5 -3.80 -3.47 1.44
C VAL A 5 -4.92 -4.16 0.70
N THR A 6 -6.03 -3.46 0.52
CA THR A 6 -7.15 -3.98 -0.25
C THR A 6 -7.08 -3.45 -1.68
N CYS A 7 -7.12 -4.35 -2.65
CA CYS A 7 -7.10 -3.99 -4.05
C CYS A 7 -8.29 -3.08 -4.40
N TYR A 8 -8.03 -2.03 -5.14
CA TYR A 8 -9.05 -1.07 -5.54
C TYR A 8 -10.02 -1.68 -6.58
N PHE A 9 -9.56 -2.66 -7.34
CA PHE A 9 -10.34 -3.21 -8.46
C PHE A 9 -11.15 -4.44 -8.08
N CYS A 10 -10.53 -5.41 -7.42
CA CYS A 10 -11.21 -6.67 -7.08
C CYS A 10 -11.51 -6.81 -5.58
N TYR A 11 -11.04 -5.87 -4.77
CA TYR A 11 -11.23 -5.83 -3.31
C TYR A 11 -10.61 -7.01 -2.55
N GLU A 12 -9.63 -7.67 -3.16
CA GLU A 12 -8.88 -8.70 -2.46
C GLU A 12 -7.80 -8.07 -1.58
N THR A 13 -7.62 -8.61 -0.38
CA THR A 13 -6.61 -8.13 0.53
C THR A 13 -5.29 -8.84 0.28
N PHE A 14 -4.19 -8.09 0.23
CA PHE A 14 -2.86 -8.66 0.07
C PHE A 14 -1.86 -7.92 0.95
N GLU A 15 -0.72 -8.55 1.19
CA GLU A 15 0.33 -8.00 2.03
C GLU A 15 1.37 -7.28 1.18
N VAL A 16 1.83 -6.14 1.69
CA VAL A 16 2.84 -5.32 1.04
C VAL A 16 3.95 -5.03 2.04
N TYR A 17 5.21 -5.19 1.61
CA TYR A 17 6.37 -4.85 2.43
C TYR A 17 6.87 -3.47 2.07
N LEU A 18 6.99 -2.61 3.05
CA LEU A 18 7.47 -1.25 2.90
C LEU A 18 8.60 -0.97 3.88
N ASP A 19 9.57 -0.15 3.46
CA ASP A 19 10.61 0.31 4.36
C ASP A 19 10.06 1.37 5.30
N LEU A 20 10.43 1.28 6.58
CA LEU A 20 9.95 2.21 7.60
C LEU A 20 10.84 3.46 7.59
N ILE A 21 10.59 4.35 6.63
CA ILE A 21 11.29 5.63 6.47
C ILE A 21 10.27 6.74 6.70
N GLU A 22 10.57 7.65 7.63
CA GLU A 22 9.66 8.76 7.92
C GLU A 22 9.42 9.62 6.67
N GLY A 23 8.18 10.07 6.52
CA GLY A 23 7.74 10.88 5.40
C GLY A 23 6.58 10.24 4.68
N SER A 24 6.27 10.79 3.51
CA SER A 24 5.22 10.24 2.66
C SER A 24 5.82 9.77 1.34
N ASP A 25 5.24 8.72 0.79
CA ASP A 25 5.70 8.17 -0.48
C ASP A 25 4.56 7.47 -1.19
N THR A 26 4.81 7.10 -2.42
CA THR A 26 3.82 6.42 -3.26
C THR A 26 4.48 5.21 -3.89
N VAL A 27 3.78 4.08 -3.88
CA VAL A 27 4.27 2.84 -4.47
C VAL A 27 3.19 2.24 -5.35
N ILE A 28 3.62 1.58 -6.42
CA ILE A 28 2.69 0.88 -7.33
C ILE A 28 2.87 -0.61 -7.12
N ILE A 29 1.79 -1.28 -6.72
CA ILE A 29 1.79 -2.72 -6.44
C ILE A 29 0.72 -3.38 -7.32
N ASP A 30 1.13 -4.39 -8.06
CA ASP A 30 0.19 -5.16 -8.88
C ASP A 30 -0.56 -6.17 -8.02
N CYS A 31 -1.87 -6.26 -8.22
CA CYS A 31 -2.69 -7.24 -7.54
C CYS A 31 -2.43 -8.64 -8.09
N ASP A 32 -2.31 -9.62 -7.20
CA ASP A 32 -2.08 -11.02 -7.60
C ASP A 32 -3.32 -11.68 -8.20
N VAL A 33 -4.49 -11.11 -7.98
CA VAL A 33 -5.76 -11.70 -8.42
C VAL A 33 -6.20 -11.13 -9.77
N CYS A 34 -6.32 -9.81 -9.86
CA CYS A 34 -6.80 -9.16 -11.07
C CYS A 34 -5.68 -8.57 -11.94
N CYS A 35 -4.46 -8.60 -11.46
CA CYS A 35 -3.26 -8.08 -12.15
C CYS A 35 -3.31 -6.60 -12.49
N ASN A 36 -4.19 -5.84 -11.87
CA ASN A 36 -4.26 -4.40 -12.07
C ASN A 36 -3.32 -3.67 -11.12
N PRO A 37 -2.64 -2.61 -11.58
CA PRO A 37 -1.77 -1.85 -10.71
C PRO A 37 -2.56 -1.02 -9.71
N ASN A 38 -2.08 -0.98 -8.47
CA ASN A 38 -2.66 -0.18 -7.41
C ASN A 38 -1.65 0.88 -6.98
N LEU A 39 -2.04 2.13 -7.09
CA LEU A 39 -1.22 3.24 -6.64
C LEU A 39 -1.52 3.48 -5.17
N ILE A 40 -0.56 3.18 -4.32
CA ILE A 40 -0.73 3.26 -2.87
C ILE A 40 0.05 4.46 -2.36
N ARG A 41 -0.66 5.41 -1.78
CA ARG A 41 -0.06 6.57 -1.13
C ARG A 41 -0.09 6.37 0.36
N TYR A 42 1.05 6.48 1.01
CA TYR A 42 1.16 6.24 2.45
C TYR A 42 2.03 7.30 3.10
N GLN A 43 1.88 7.42 4.41
CA GLN A 43 2.68 8.32 5.23
C GLN A 43 3.17 7.57 6.46
N ILE A 44 4.43 7.75 6.81
CA ILE A 44 5.04 7.14 7.98
C ILE A 44 5.42 8.23 8.96
N SER A 45 4.94 8.11 10.20
CA SER A 45 5.21 9.07 11.27
C SER A 45 5.22 8.35 12.60
N ASN A 46 6.18 8.66 13.47
CA ASN A 46 6.31 8.06 14.80
C ASN A 46 6.31 6.52 14.78
N ASN A 47 7.03 5.93 13.83
CA ASN A 47 7.11 4.49 13.62
C ASN A 47 5.75 3.85 13.30
N SER A 48 4.81 4.63 12.82
CA SER A 48 3.50 4.16 12.38
C SER A 48 3.28 4.49 10.93
N ILE A 49 2.59 3.60 10.22
CA ILE A 49 2.26 3.81 8.83
C ILE A 49 0.76 4.06 8.69
N SER A 50 0.40 5.03 7.85
CA SER A 50 -0.99 5.32 7.52
C SER A 50 -1.14 5.28 6.01
N VAL A 51 -2.08 4.48 5.52
CA VAL A 51 -2.42 4.46 4.10
C VAL A 51 -3.41 5.58 3.85
N ILE A 52 -3.03 6.52 2.97
CA ILE A 52 -3.84 7.70 2.67
C ILE A 52 -4.81 7.41 1.53
N ASP A 53 -4.31 6.74 0.48
CA ASP A 53 -5.10 6.54 -0.73
C ASP A 53 -4.65 5.28 -1.46
N ILE A 54 -5.59 4.63 -2.14
CA ILE A 54 -5.35 3.49 -3.01
C ILE A 54 -6.19 3.69 -4.26
N ASN A 55 -5.53 3.76 -5.40
CA ASN A 55 -6.21 3.92 -6.70
C ASN A 55 -5.97 2.74 -7.61
#